data_0e48385ccd04f02e70513344a1fb4ca2
#
_entry.id   0e48385ccd04f02e70513344a1fb4ca2
#
_cell.length_a   1.000
_cell.length_b   1.000
_cell.length_c   1.000
_cell.angle_alpha   90.00
_cell.angle_beta   90.00
_cell.angle_gamma   90.00
#
_symmetry.space_group_name_H-M   'P 1'
#
loop_
_entity.id
_entity.type
_entity.pdbx_description
1 polymer ?
#
loop_
_entity_poly.entity_id
_entity_poly.type
_entity_poly.pdbx_seq_one_letter_code
_entity_poly.pdbx_strand_id
1 'polypeptide(L)'
;MTRANARELAVHLIYGREFTGEEPEQVVSIRLAKEYYAKLSQENDIYSERPSRAQTAYIDKVVSGVANRAEELNAEIQKYSIGWDVSRISRLTRSLMQLAIYEILFVEDVPTGVAVSEAVRLAKKYDGDDTGSFVNGILGTFARSLQYRISWNCYYSLYIIMRLLIAIR
;
A
#
# COMPACT_ATOMS: atom_id res chain seq x y z
N MET A 1 -7.44 -7.21 -17.13
CA MET A 1 -6.15 -6.73 -16.48
C MET A 1 -5.79 -7.66 -15.34
N THR A 2 -4.49 -7.82 -15.01
CA THR A 2 -4.03 -8.61 -13.86
C THR A 2 -4.17 -7.85 -12.55
N ARG A 3 -4.09 -8.54 -11.38
CA ARG A 3 -4.06 -7.87 -10.07
C ARG A 3 -2.81 -6.98 -9.92
N ALA A 4 -1.68 -7.39 -10.50
CA ALA A 4 -0.45 -6.60 -10.52
C ALA A 4 -0.64 -5.29 -11.29
N ASN A 5 -1.29 -5.33 -12.47
CA ASN A 5 -1.61 -4.13 -13.24
C ASN A 5 -2.62 -3.22 -12.52
N ALA A 6 -3.61 -3.80 -11.84
CA ALA A 6 -4.57 -3.02 -11.04
C ALA A 6 -3.87 -2.31 -9.87
N ARG A 7 -2.87 -2.96 -9.23
CA ARG A 7 -2.04 -2.35 -8.18
C ARG A 7 -1.19 -1.21 -8.74
N GLU A 8 -0.55 -1.42 -9.87
CA GLU A 8 0.25 -0.41 -10.54
C GLU A 8 -0.60 0.80 -10.96
N LEU A 9 -1.82 0.57 -11.47
CA LEU A 9 -2.77 1.63 -11.75
C LEU A 9 -3.16 2.41 -10.48
N ALA A 10 -3.39 1.71 -9.36
CA ALA A 10 -3.66 2.37 -8.09
C ALA A 10 -2.50 3.27 -7.64
N VAL A 11 -1.24 2.83 -7.83
CA VAL A 11 -0.05 3.67 -7.56
C VAL A 11 -0.07 4.93 -8.42
N HIS A 12 -0.39 4.83 -9.72
CA HIS A 12 -0.48 6.00 -10.61
C HIS A 12 -1.53 7.01 -10.09
N LEU A 13 -2.66 6.52 -9.60
CA LEU A 13 -3.73 7.39 -9.07
C LEU A 13 -3.33 8.04 -7.75
N ILE A 14 -2.75 7.28 -6.82
CA ILE A 14 -2.24 7.79 -5.54
C ILE A 14 -1.17 8.86 -5.76
N TYR A 15 -0.19 8.56 -6.62
CA TYR A 15 0.89 9.48 -6.95
C TYR A 15 0.38 10.75 -7.66
N GLY A 16 -0.50 10.59 -8.66
CA GLY A 16 -1.08 11.72 -9.40
C GLY A 16 -1.88 12.66 -8.51
N ARG A 17 -2.61 12.11 -7.52
CA ARG A 17 -3.38 12.89 -6.56
C ARG A 17 -2.51 13.83 -5.70
N GLU A 18 -1.28 13.45 -5.39
CA GLU A 18 -0.35 14.32 -4.64
C GLU A 18 -0.05 15.66 -5.34
N PHE A 19 -0.30 15.76 -6.65
CA PHE A 19 -0.11 16.99 -7.41
C PHE A 19 -1.39 17.78 -7.62
N THR A 20 -2.53 17.10 -7.71
CA THR A 20 -3.82 17.75 -8.03
C THR A 20 -4.61 18.13 -6.78
N GLY A 21 -4.41 17.43 -5.66
CA GLY A 21 -5.18 17.61 -4.44
C GLY A 21 -6.66 17.22 -4.59
N GLU A 22 -7.02 16.51 -5.68
CA GLU A 22 -8.38 16.05 -5.93
C GLU A 22 -8.87 15.07 -4.87
N GLU A 23 -10.17 15.06 -4.59
CA GLU A 23 -10.77 14.07 -3.70
C GLU A 23 -10.61 12.64 -4.26
N PRO A 24 -10.32 11.63 -3.42
CA PRO A 24 -9.99 10.28 -3.89
C PRO A 24 -11.06 9.67 -4.80
N GLU A 25 -12.34 9.84 -4.45
CA GLU A 25 -13.49 9.33 -5.20
C GLU A 25 -13.59 9.98 -6.59
N GLN A 26 -13.25 11.27 -6.69
CA GLN A 26 -13.20 12.00 -7.96
C GLN A 26 -12.07 11.50 -8.85
N VAL A 27 -10.87 11.30 -8.28
CA VAL A 27 -9.72 10.76 -9.03
C VAL A 27 -10.07 9.43 -9.66
N VAL A 28 -10.62 8.48 -8.90
CA VAL A 28 -10.98 7.16 -9.41
C VAL A 28 -12.06 7.26 -10.48
N SER A 29 -13.13 8.00 -10.21
CA SER A 29 -14.26 8.14 -11.16
C SER A 29 -13.86 8.78 -12.49
N ILE A 30 -13.05 9.83 -12.45
CA ILE A 30 -12.60 10.55 -13.64
C ILE A 30 -11.58 9.71 -14.42
N ARG A 31 -10.56 9.17 -13.74
CA ARG A 31 -9.45 8.45 -14.41
C ARG A 31 -9.87 7.10 -14.97
N LEU A 32 -10.88 6.45 -14.39
CA LEU A 32 -11.44 5.20 -14.90
C LEU A 32 -12.65 5.42 -15.85
N ALA A 33 -13.08 6.67 -16.09
CA ALA A 33 -14.09 7.00 -17.08
C ALA A 33 -13.65 6.50 -18.48
N LYS A 34 -14.60 5.98 -19.26
CA LYS A 34 -14.32 5.31 -20.54
C LYS A 34 -13.50 6.17 -21.50
N GLU A 35 -13.87 7.45 -21.64
CA GLU A 35 -13.24 8.38 -22.56
C GLU A 35 -11.83 8.76 -22.12
N TYR A 36 -11.62 8.97 -20.84
CA TYR A 36 -10.30 9.28 -20.28
C TYR A 36 -9.35 8.09 -20.38
N TYR A 37 -9.85 6.90 -20.04
CA TYR A 37 -9.09 5.65 -20.10
C TYR A 37 -8.65 5.30 -21.53
N ALA A 38 -9.52 5.53 -22.52
CA ALA A 38 -9.21 5.30 -23.93
C ALA A 38 -8.09 6.21 -24.47
N LYS A 39 -7.94 7.43 -23.94
CA LYS A 39 -6.80 8.30 -24.29
C LYS A 39 -5.50 7.77 -23.71
N LEU A 40 -5.50 7.37 -22.45
CA LEU A 40 -4.32 6.85 -21.77
C LEU A 40 -3.84 5.50 -22.34
N SER A 41 -4.76 4.69 -22.88
CA SER A 41 -4.41 3.39 -23.50
C SER A 41 -3.50 3.51 -24.71
N GLN A 42 -3.41 4.68 -25.33
CA GLN A 42 -2.51 4.96 -26.46
C GLN A 42 -1.09 5.33 -25.97
N GLU A 43 -0.94 5.71 -24.72
CA GLU A 43 0.30 6.24 -24.17
C GLU A 43 1.06 5.23 -23.31
N ASN A 44 0.35 4.28 -22.68
CA ASN A 44 0.96 3.34 -21.75
C ASN A 44 0.19 2.02 -21.69
N ASP A 45 0.92 0.90 -21.80
CA ASP A 45 0.39 -0.47 -21.83
C ASP A 45 -0.45 -0.84 -20.60
N ILE A 46 -0.23 -0.21 -19.45
CA ILE A 46 -1.00 -0.47 -18.24
C ILE A 46 -2.49 -0.12 -18.42
N TYR A 47 -2.78 0.80 -19.34
CA TYR A 47 -4.13 1.23 -19.68
C TYR A 47 -4.71 0.48 -20.90
N SER A 48 -4.00 -0.51 -21.44
CA SER A 48 -4.47 -1.30 -22.61
C SER A 48 -5.73 -2.11 -22.31
N GLU A 49 -5.89 -2.59 -21.07
CA GLU A 49 -7.01 -3.40 -20.63
C GLU A 49 -7.73 -2.75 -19.44
N ARG A 50 -9.01 -2.47 -19.58
CA ARG A 50 -9.82 -1.85 -18.53
C ARG A 50 -9.95 -2.76 -17.30
N PRO A 51 -9.95 -2.21 -16.08
CA PRO A 51 -10.21 -2.97 -14.88
C PRO A 51 -11.65 -3.54 -14.88
N SER A 52 -11.79 -4.77 -14.44
CA SER A 52 -13.08 -5.38 -14.14
C SER A 52 -13.74 -4.69 -12.93
N ARG A 53 -15.04 -4.98 -12.69
CA ARG A 53 -15.75 -4.43 -11.53
C ARG A 53 -15.04 -4.73 -10.20
N ALA A 54 -14.50 -5.94 -10.03
CA ALA A 54 -13.76 -6.32 -8.82
C ALA A 54 -12.44 -5.54 -8.68
N GLN A 55 -11.74 -5.32 -9.80
CA GLN A 55 -10.50 -4.54 -9.82
C GLN A 55 -10.77 -3.05 -9.59
N THR A 56 -11.84 -2.51 -10.15
CA THR A 56 -12.27 -1.13 -9.87
C THR A 56 -12.58 -0.95 -8.39
N ALA A 57 -13.31 -1.87 -7.77
CA ALA A 57 -13.59 -1.83 -6.33
C ALA A 57 -12.32 -1.92 -5.48
N TYR A 58 -11.34 -2.72 -5.89
CA TYR A 58 -10.03 -2.76 -5.23
C TYR A 58 -9.29 -1.43 -5.38
N ILE A 59 -9.22 -0.88 -6.60
CA ILE A 59 -8.53 0.40 -6.87
C ILE A 59 -9.17 1.50 -6.03
N ASP A 60 -10.49 1.61 -6.03
CA ASP A 60 -11.23 2.58 -5.23
C ASP A 60 -10.92 2.44 -3.73
N LYS A 61 -11.00 1.21 -3.20
CA LYS A 61 -10.68 0.91 -1.79
C LYS A 61 -9.28 1.38 -1.41
N VAL A 62 -8.26 1.07 -2.23
CA VAL A 62 -6.87 1.37 -1.85
C VAL A 62 -6.53 2.84 -2.09
N VAL A 63 -7.05 3.50 -3.14
CA VAL A 63 -6.80 4.92 -3.40
C VAL A 63 -7.45 5.78 -2.31
N SER A 64 -8.72 5.55 -2.00
CA SER A 64 -9.43 6.24 -0.93
C SER A 64 -8.83 5.93 0.44
N GLY A 65 -8.48 4.67 0.68
CA GLY A 65 -7.90 4.24 1.94
C GLY A 65 -6.53 4.85 2.22
N VAL A 66 -5.65 4.90 1.23
CA VAL A 66 -4.33 5.56 1.36
C VAL A 66 -4.50 7.06 1.56
N ALA A 67 -5.40 7.72 0.81
CA ALA A 67 -5.65 9.13 0.95
C ALA A 67 -6.15 9.52 2.36
N ASN A 68 -7.12 8.77 2.88
CA ASN A 68 -7.73 9.03 4.18
C ASN A 68 -6.80 8.71 5.37
N ARG A 69 -5.73 7.95 5.15
CA ARG A 69 -4.77 7.53 6.18
C ARG A 69 -3.33 7.97 5.87
N ALA A 70 -3.14 8.97 5.01
CA ALA A 70 -1.82 9.37 4.54
C ALA A 70 -0.86 9.70 5.69
N GLU A 71 -1.31 10.40 6.72
CA GLU A 71 -0.50 10.74 7.90
C GLU A 71 -0.13 9.49 8.72
N GLU A 72 -1.08 8.58 8.96
CA GLU A 72 -0.85 7.31 9.66
C GLU A 72 0.18 6.45 8.92
N LEU A 73 0.02 6.31 7.59
CA LEU A 73 0.93 5.55 6.74
C LEU A 73 2.32 6.17 6.68
N ASN A 74 2.42 7.50 6.61
CA ASN A 74 3.70 8.21 6.67
C ASN A 74 4.39 8.01 8.02
N ALA A 75 3.65 8.03 9.13
CA ALA A 75 4.19 7.75 10.46
C ALA A 75 4.73 6.31 10.56
N GLU A 76 4.06 5.33 9.95
CA GLU A 76 4.57 3.97 9.88
C GLU A 76 5.86 3.90 9.03
N ILE A 77 5.91 4.55 7.86
CA ILE A 77 7.13 4.61 7.04
C ILE A 77 8.28 5.23 7.84
N GLN A 78 8.04 6.35 8.55
CA GLN A 78 9.05 7.05 9.34
C GLN A 78 9.68 6.17 10.42
N LYS A 79 8.91 5.32 11.09
CA LYS A 79 9.42 4.42 12.15
C LYS A 79 10.53 3.48 11.66
N TYR A 80 10.47 3.09 10.39
CA TYR A 80 11.41 2.12 9.81
C TYR A 80 12.41 2.76 8.85
N SER A 81 12.29 4.08 8.58
CA SER A 81 13.22 4.86 7.76
C SER A 81 14.37 5.40 8.61
N ILE A 82 15.17 4.51 9.22
CA ILE A 82 16.25 4.90 10.12
C ILE A 82 17.26 5.81 9.40
N GLY A 83 17.46 7.02 9.93
CA GLY A 83 18.36 8.03 9.37
C GLY A 83 17.81 8.81 8.17
N TRP A 84 16.56 8.56 7.76
CA TRP A 84 15.90 9.27 6.67
C TRP A 84 14.59 9.91 7.14
N ASP A 85 14.41 11.17 6.78
CA ASP A 85 13.13 11.85 6.95
C ASP A 85 12.19 11.49 5.79
N VAL A 86 10.95 11.11 6.09
CA VAL A 86 9.92 10.76 5.08
C VAL A 86 9.70 11.89 4.08
N SER A 87 9.87 13.15 4.48
CA SER A 87 9.75 14.31 3.58
C SER A 87 10.81 14.32 2.46
N ARG A 88 11.93 13.63 2.65
CA ARG A 88 13.03 13.51 1.69
C ARG A 88 12.90 12.31 0.76
N ILE A 89 11.97 11.40 1.04
CA ILE A 89 11.65 10.27 0.17
C ILE A 89 10.85 10.78 -1.02
N SER A 90 11.18 10.31 -2.23
CA SER A 90 10.44 10.69 -3.44
C SER A 90 8.93 10.42 -3.27
N ARG A 91 8.09 11.26 -3.86
CA ARG A 91 6.63 11.08 -3.79
C ARG A 91 6.20 9.72 -4.33
N LEU A 92 6.83 9.27 -5.41
CA LEU A 92 6.52 7.96 -6.00
C LEU A 92 6.88 6.83 -5.05
N THR A 93 8.10 6.83 -4.50
CA THR A 93 8.55 5.81 -3.54
C THR A 93 7.68 5.79 -2.29
N ARG A 94 7.28 6.97 -1.80
CA ARG A 94 6.35 7.09 -0.67
C ARG A 94 4.98 6.52 -1.01
N SER A 95 4.40 6.83 -2.18
CA SER A 95 3.12 6.28 -2.64
C SER A 95 3.14 4.75 -2.74
N LEU A 96 4.25 4.18 -3.23
CA LEU A 96 4.46 2.73 -3.27
C LEU A 96 4.43 2.09 -1.88
N MET A 97 5.15 2.68 -0.92
CA MET A 97 5.19 2.18 0.45
C MET A 97 3.86 2.37 1.18
N GLN A 98 3.19 3.52 1.00
CA GLN A 98 1.86 3.77 1.55
C GLN A 98 0.86 2.72 1.08
N LEU A 99 0.83 2.42 -0.24
CA LEU A 99 -0.05 1.40 -0.78
C LEU A 99 0.26 0.02 -0.19
N ALA A 100 1.53 -0.38 -0.13
CA ALA A 100 1.92 -1.68 0.41
C ALA A 100 1.55 -1.83 1.89
N ILE A 101 1.81 -0.81 2.72
CA ILE A 101 1.43 -0.80 4.14
C ILE A 101 -0.09 -0.86 4.28
N TYR A 102 -0.83 -0.09 3.47
CA TYR A 102 -2.28 -0.13 3.46
C TYR A 102 -2.82 -1.53 3.10
N GLU A 103 -2.27 -2.17 2.06
CA GLU A 103 -2.64 -3.54 1.69
C GLU A 103 -2.40 -4.51 2.85
N ILE A 104 -1.23 -4.45 3.48
CA ILE A 104 -0.86 -5.34 4.59
C ILE A 104 -1.81 -5.19 5.78
N LEU A 105 -2.24 -3.97 6.08
CA LEU A 105 -3.05 -3.69 7.27
C LEU A 105 -4.55 -3.85 7.04
N PHE A 106 -5.06 -3.57 5.82
CA PHE A 106 -6.50 -3.37 5.58
C PHE A 106 -7.08 -4.17 4.40
N VAL A 107 -6.26 -4.98 3.71
CA VAL A 107 -6.72 -5.78 2.57
C VAL A 107 -6.43 -7.26 2.82
N GLU A 108 -7.41 -7.95 3.40
CA GLU A 108 -7.29 -9.34 3.90
C GLU A 108 -6.85 -10.36 2.84
N ASP A 109 -7.25 -10.15 1.57
CA ASP A 109 -6.94 -11.05 0.47
C ASP A 109 -5.55 -10.81 -0.16
N VAL A 110 -4.74 -9.92 0.42
CA VAL A 110 -3.36 -9.65 0.00
C VAL A 110 -2.37 -10.18 1.05
N PRO A 111 -1.64 -11.26 0.75
CA PRO A 111 -0.58 -11.72 1.64
C PRO A 111 0.53 -10.66 1.80
N THR A 112 1.04 -10.50 3.02
CA THR A 112 2.10 -9.52 3.35
C THR A 112 3.29 -9.60 2.38
N GLY A 113 3.78 -10.82 2.09
CA GLY A 113 4.90 -11.03 1.17
C GLY A 113 4.61 -10.57 -0.25
N VAL A 114 3.35 -10.68 -0.71
CA VAL A 114 2.93 -10.20 -2.03
C VAL A 114 2.91 -8.68 -2.06
N ALA A 115 2.36 -8.00 -1.06
CA ALA A 115 2.38 -6.53 -0.99
C ALA A 115 3.81 -5.98 -1.02
N VAL A 116 4.72 -6.56 -0.23
CA VAL A 116 6.14 -6.18 -0.20
C VAL A 116 6.83 -6.41 -1.55
N SER A 117 6.69 -7.62 -2.13
CA SER A 117 7.36 -7.96 -3.39
C SER A 117 6.88 -7.11 -4.56
N GLU A 118 5.59 -6.79 -4.62
CA GLU A 118 5.03 -5.93 -5.66
C GLU A 118 5.48 -4.47 -5.52
N ALA A 119 5.55 -3.93 -4.30
CA ALA A 119 6.09 -2.59 -4.07
C ALA A 119 7.57 -2.49 -4.50
N VAL A 120 8.38 -3.51 -4.17
CA VAL A 120 9.79 -3.60 -4.59
C VAL A 120 9.90 -3.69 -6.11
N ARG A 121 9.07 -4.52 -6.77
CA ARG A 121 9.02 -4.64 -8.23
C ARG A 121 8.72 -3.30 -8.89
N LEU A 122 7.73 -2.58 -8.39
CA LEU A 122 7.36 -1.27 -8.94
C LEU A 122 8.42 -0.21 -8.65
N ALA A 123 9.04 -0.21 -7.48
CA ALA A 123 10.15 0.68 -7.16
C ALA A 123 11.32 0.49 -8.13
N LYS A 124 11.69 -0.76 -8.40
CA LYS A 124 12.74 -1.08 -9.40
C LYS A 124 12.34 -0.64 -10.80
N LYS A 125 11.09 -0.85 -11.19
CA LYS A 125 10.58 -0.47 -12.52
C LYS A 125 10.67 1.02 -12.78
N TYR A 126 10.36 1.85 -11.78
CA TYR A 126 10.21 3.30 -11.95
C TYR A 126 11.41 4.12 -11.49
N ASP A 127 12.18 3.63 -10.54
CA ASP A 127 13.22 4.44 -9.85
C ASP A 127 14.53 3.65 -9.62
N GLY A 128 14.64 2.43 -10.17
CA GLY A 128 15.85 1.64 -10.20
C GLY A 128 16.08 0.71 -9.00
N ASP A 129 17.15 -0.07 -9.08
CA ASP A 129 17.44 -1.16 -8.12
C ASP A 129 17.75 -0.65 -6.71
N ASP A 130 18.38 0.52 -6.57
CA ASP A 130 18.70 1.11 -5.27
C ASP A 130 17.43 1.47 -4.50
N THR A 131 16.45 2.07 -5.20
CA THR A 131 15.14 2.37 -4.62
C THR A 131 14.38 1.09 -4.27
N GLY A 132 14.46 0.06 -5.11
CA GLY A 132 13.90 -1.25 -4.80
C GLY A 132 14.49 -1.85 -3.52
N SER A 133 15.80 -1.75 -3.33
CA SER A 133 16.50 -2.21 -2.13
C SER A 133 16.10 -1.41 -0.89
N PHE A 134 15.97 -0.10 -1.01
CA PHE A 134 15.49 0.79 0.05
C PHE A 134 14.07 0.44 0.50
N VAL A 135 13.13 0.31 -0.46
CA VAL A 135 11.74 -0.08 -0.19
C VAL A 135 11.66 -1.45 0.49
N ASN A 136 12.45 -2.42 0.02
CA ASN A 136 12.52 -3.75 0.62
C ASN A 136 13.00 -3.71 2.09
N GLY A 137 13.99 -2.87 2.39
CA GLY A 137 14.50 -2.69 3.75
C GLY A 137 13.43 -2.20 4.71
N ILE A 138 12.72 -1.14 4.34
CA ILE A 138 11.66 -0.53 5.15
C ILE A 138 10.47 -1.48 5.30
N LEU A 139 9.88 -1.94 4.19
CA LEU A 139 8.69 -2.78 4.22
C LEU A 139 8.97 -4.17 4.82
N GLY A 140 10.16 -4.72 4.61
CA GLY A 140 10.56 -5.99 5.23
C GLY A 140 10.68 -5.87 6.74
N THR A 141 11.18 -4.75 7.26
CA THR A 141 11.26 -4.50 8.71
C THR A 141 9.87 -4.25 9.30
N PHE A 142 9.03 -3.48 8.62
CA PHE A 142 7.63 -3.30 8.98
C PHE A 142 6.90 -4.66 9.08
N ALA A 143 7.00 -5.50 8.04
CA ALA A 143 6.34 -6.81 8.01
C ALA A 143 6.78 -7.73 9.15
N ARG A 144 8.09 -7.77 9.46
CA ARG A 144 8.61 -8.53 10.61
C ARG A 144 8.06 -8.01 11.93
N SER A 145 7.95 -6.69 12.11
CA SER A 145 7.43 -6.09 13.34
C SER A 145 5.98 -6.48 13.61
N LEU A 146 5.15 -6.68 12.57
CA LEU A 146 3.77 -7.16 12.73
C LEU A 146 3.71 -8.59 13.25
N GLN A 147 4.59 -9.48 12.80
CA GLN A 147 4.66 -10.86 13.30
C GLN A 147 4.97 -10.89 14.81
N TYR A 148 5.88 -10.04 15.26
CA TYR A 148 6.16 -9.91 16.71
C TYR A 148 4.96 -9.36 17.48
N ARG A 149 4.26 -8.35 16.97
CA ARG A 149 3.06 -7.78 17.61
C ARG A 149 1.96 -8.82 17.79
N ILE A 150 1.71 -9.64 16.79
CA ILE A 150 0.69 -10.72 16.84
C ILE A 150 1.10 -11.78 17.86
N SER A 151 2.36 -12.17 17.89
CA SER A 151 2.89 -13.13 18.86
C SER A 151 2.75 -12.63 20.29
N TRP A 152 3.12 -11.37 20.58
CA TRP A 152 2.99 -10.78 21.91
C TRP A 152 1.54 -10.63 22.36
N ASN A 153 0.63 -10.20 21.48
CA ASN A 153 -0.80 -10.11 21.81
C ASN A 153 -1.41 -11.48 22.11
N CYS A 154 -1.00 -12.51 21.41
CA CYS A 154 -1.45 -13.88 21.67
C CYS A 154 -0.94 -14.38 23.04
N TYR A 155 0.33 -14.15 23.37
CA TYR A 155 0.90 -14.47 24.69
C TYR A 155 0.26 -13.68 25.82
N TYR A 156 -0.01 -12.38 25.62
CA TYR A 156 -0.64 -11.54 26.65
C TYR A 156 -2.09 -11.95 26.90
N SER A 157 -2.83 -12.28 25.86
CA SER A 157 -4.20 -12.78 25.96
C SER A 157 -4.26 -14.13 26.68
N LEU A 158 -3.38 -15.07 26.35
CA LEU A 158 -3.24 -16.35 27.03
C LEU A 158 -2.83 -16.19 28.51
N TYR A 159 -1.91 -15.27 28.81
CA TYR A 159 -1.47 -14.99 30.17
C TYR A 159 -2.59 -14.41 31.04
N ILE A 160 -3.41 -13.49 30.49
CA ILE A 160 -4.58 -12.93 31.17
C ILE A 160 -5.63 -14.03 31.42
N ILE A 161 -5.92 -14.88 30.46
CA ILE A 161 -6.87 -15.99 30.60
C ILE A 161 -6.39 -16.99 31.67
N MET A 162 -5.10 -17.33 31.66
CA MET A 162 -4.53 -18.21 32.71
C MET A 162 -4.60 -17.57 34.10
N ARG A 163 -4.33 -16.27 34.25
CA ARG A 163 -4.47 -15.58 35.55
C ARG A 163 -5.91 -15.53 36.04
N LEU A 164 -6.89 -15.35 35.15
CA LEU A 164 -8.31 -15.37 35.51
C LEU A 164 -8.74 -16.77 35.94
N LEU A 165 -8.27 -17.85 35.31
CA LEU A 165 -8.57 -19.23 35.69
C LEU A 165 -7.94 -19.64 37.01
N ILE A 166 -6.80 -19.07 37.41
CA ILE A 166 -6.15 -19.30 38.70
C ILE A 166 -6.84 -18.51 39.85
N ALA A 167 -7.43 -17.35 39.55
CA ALA A 167 -8.12 -16.52 40.52
C ALA A 167 -9.53 -16.99 40.88
N ILE A 168 -10.08 -17.96 40.12
CA ILE A 168 -11.41 -18.56 40.35
C ILE A 168 -11.32 -19.89 41.17
N ARG A 169 -10.12 -20.27 41.57
CA ARG A 169 -9.87 -21.41 42.48
C ARG A 169 -9.48 -20.93 43.88
#